data_a68923de6450b14ab5cacfc0f0b87250
#
_entry.id   a68923de6450b14ab5cacfc0f0b87250
#
_cell.length_a   1.000
_cell.length_b   1.000
_cell.length_c   1.000
_cell.angle_alpha   90.00
_cell.angle_beta   90.00
_cell.angle_gamma   90.00
#
_symmetry.space_group_name_H-M   'P 1'
#
loop_
_entity.id
_entity.type
_entity.pdbx_description
1 polymer ?
#
loop_
_entity_poly.entity_id
_entity_poly.type
_entity_poly.pdbx_seq_one_letter_code
_entity_poly.pdbx_strand_id
1 'polypeptide(L)'
;MKIMLVMRSDGSYAGGDAPEDYAAWADYDASLKADGVLVDSGRFADASGDVSVETDLTAARREGGTPAPSRAEERSALVGYYLLDCPTRDDAVRYARRAPLYGSVEVHEPAQY
;
A
#
# COMPACT_ATOMS: atom_id res chain seq x y z
N MET A 1 -0.67 -14.54 -12.21
CA MET A 1 0.39 -14.13 -11.26
C MET A 1 -0.17 -13.07 -10.35
N LYS A 2 -0.11 -13.30 -9.06
CA LYS A 2 -0.57 -12.31 -8.09
C LYS A 2 0.55 -11.34 -7.76
N ILE A 3 0.22 -10.07 -7.79
CA ILE A 3 1.16 -8.98 -7.51
C ILE A 3 0.48 -8.01 -6.54
N MET A 4 1.19 -7.59 -5.52
CA MET A 4 0.70 -6.54 -4.62
C MET A 4 1.38 -5.23 -4.95
N LEU A 5 0.56 -4.20 -5.17
CA LEU A 5 1.03 -2.83 -5.32
C LEU A 5 0.87 -2.12 -3.98
N VAL A 6 1.94 -1.57 -3.47
CA VAL A 6 1.94 -0.79 -2.23
C VAL A 6 2.17 0.68 -2.59
N MET A 7 1.19 1.51 -2.29
CA MET A 7 1.17 2.93 -2.67
C MET A 7 1.79 3.79 -1.58
N ARG A 8 2.77 4.61 -1.96
CA ARG A 8 3.43 5.54 -1.03
C ARG A 8 3.36 6.96 -1.58
N SER A 9 2.82 7.87 -0.77
CA SER A 9 2.79 9.29 -1.10
C SER A 9 4.16 9.93 -0.88
N ASP A 10 4.50 10.94 -1.68
CA ASP A 10 5.70 11.76 -1.48
C ASP A 10 5.44 12.95 -0.53
N GLY A 11 4.23 13.05 0.01
CA GLY A 11 3.85 14.13 0.92
C GLY A 11 3.38 15.42 0.24
N SER A 12 3.44 15.47 -1.09
CA SER A 12 3.03 16.68 -1.83
C SER A 12 1.52 16.82 -1.95
N TYR A 13 0.79 15.80 -1.52
CA TYR A 13 -0.65 15.77 -1.68
C TYR A 13 -1.30 15.05 -0.49
N ALA A 14 -2.34 15.63 0.02
CA ALA A 14 -2.90 15.27 1.32
C ALA A 14 -3.94 14.13 1.25
N GLY A 15 -3.64 13.09 0.51
CA GLY A 15 -4.41 11.85 0.60
C GLY A 15 -5.73 11.82 -0.15
N GLY A 16 -5.95 12.71 -1.10
CA GLY A 16 -7.10 12.59 -1.98
C GLY A 16 -8.40 13.17 -1.42
N ASP A 17 -8.31 14.31 -0.76
CA ASP A 17 -9.49 14.96 -0.18
C ASP A 17 -10.24 15.83 -1.18
N ALA A 18 -9.65 16.15 -2.33
CA ALA A 18 -10.30 16.91 -3.38
C ALA A 18 -11.23 16.03 -4.21
N PRO A 19 -12.38 16.55 -4.69
CA PRO A 19 -13.30 15.77 -5.53
C PRO A 19 -12.65 15.18 -6.78
N GLU A 20 -11.75 15.90 -7.43
CA GLU A 20 -11.01 15.41 -8.60
C GLU A 20 -10.09 14.24 -8.26
N ASP A 21 -9.54 14.20 -7.06
CA ASP A 21 -8.71 13.08 -6.60
C ASP A 21 -9.55 11.83 -6.40
N TYR A 22 -10.73 11.96 -5.78
CA TYR A 22 -11.66 10.84 -5.65
C TYR A 22 -12.09 10.29 -7.01
N ALA A 23 -12.37 11.18 -7.96
CA ALA A 23 -12.74 10.77 -9.31
C ALA A 23 -11.61 10.00 -10.00
N ALA A 24 -10.36 10.48 -9.86
CA ALA A 24 -9.20 9.82 -10.44
C ALA A 24 -8.99 8.42 -9.87
N TRP A 25 -9.12 8.26 -8.55
CA TRP A 25 -9.00 6.95 -7.91
C TRP A 25 -10.16 6.02 -8.29
N ALA A 26 -11.38 6.56 -8.38
CA ALA A 26 -12.53 5.77 -8.82
C ALA A 26 -12.35 5.27 -10.26
N ASP A 27 -11.82 6.12 -11.15
CA ASP A 27 -11.53 5.73 -12.53
C ASP A 27 -10.42 4.67 -12.59
N TYR A 28 -9.40 4.79 -11.75
CA TYR A 28 -8.33 3.81 -11.66
C TYR A 28 -8.89 2.44 -11.22
N ASP A 29 -9.67 2.42 -10.14
CA ASP A 29 -10.33 1.21 -9.66
C ASP A 29 -11.20 0.58 -10.74
N ALA A 30 -11.98 1.39 -11.43
CA ALA A 30 -12.88 0.91 -12.49
C ALA A 30 -12.08 0.29 -13.64
N SER A 31 -10.95 0.88 -14.00
CA SER A 31 -10.12 0.35 -15.08
C SER A 31 -9.53 -1.01 -14.72
N LEU A 32 -9.09 -1.21 -13.48
CA LEU A 32 -8.56 -2.48 -13.01
C LEU A 32 -9.66 -3.55 -12.97
N LYS A 33 -10.86 -3.18 -12.56
CA LYS A 33 -12.02 -4.09 -12.58
C LYS A 33 -12.43 -4.46 -13.99
N ALA A 34 -12.44 -3.49 -14.90
CA ALA A 34 -12.79 -3.72 -16.30
C ALA A 34 -11.81 -4.69 -16.97
N ASP A 35 -10.53 -4.59 -16.63
CA ASP A 35 -9.51 -5.50 -17.15
C ASP A 35 -9.52 -6.87 -16.46
N GLY A 36 -10.33 -7.04 -15.41
CA GLY A 36 -10.46 -8.30 -14.69
C GLY A 36 -9.25 -8.67 -13.83
N VAL A 37 -8.39 -7.70 -13.50
CA VAL A 37 -7.15 -7.97 -12.76
C VAL A 37 -7.24 -7.65 -11.26
N LEU A 38 -8.24 -6.92 -10.82
CA LEU A 38 -8.34 -6.52 -9.42
C LEU A 38 -8.88 -7.66 -8.56
N VAL A 39 -8.09 -8.10 -7.58
CA VAL A 39 -8.46 -9.12 -6.60
C VAL A 39 -8.97 -8.47 -5.31
N ASP A 40 -8.20 -7.51 -4.80
CA ASP A 40 -8.52 -6.83 -3.55
C ASP A 40 -7.80 -5.49 -3.51
N SER A 41 -8.33 -4.58 -2.70
CA SER A 41 -7.69 -3.29 -2.48
C SER A 41 -8.11 -2.74 -1.12
N GLY A 42 -7.29 -1.86 -0.57
CA GLY A 42 -7.61 -1.18 0.67
C GLY A 42 -6.87 0.15 0.74
N ARG A 43 -7.49 1.10 1.42
CA ARG A 43 -6.90 2.38 1.72
C ARG A 43 -6.63 2.45 3.21
N PHE A 44 -5.45 2.91 3.56
CA PHE A 44 -5.10 3.09 4.97
C PHE A 44 -5.77 4.37 5.50
N ALA A 45 -6.26 4.27 6.72
CA ALA A 45 -6.79 5.42 7.44
C ALA A 45 -5.66 6.37 7.85
N ASP A 46 -6.01 7.52 8.38
CA ASP A 46 -5.06 8.48 8.93
C ASP A 46 -4.04 7.77 9.83
N ALA A 47 -2.76 8.06 9.60
CA ALA A 47 -1.65 7.41 10.29
C ALA A 47 -1.50 7.84 11.77
N SER A 48 -2.28 8.78 12.25
CA SER A 48 -2.13 9.31 13.62
C SER A 48 -2.25 8.25 14.72
N GLY A 49 -3.03 7.19 14.45
CA GLY A 49 -3.20 6.08 15.38
C GLY A 49 -2.34 4.87 15.09
N ASP A 50 -1.51 4.92 14.07
CA ASP A 50 -0.69 3.77 13.69
C ASP A 50 0.44 3.52 14.68
N VAL A 51 0.69 2.25 14.93
CA VAL A 51 1.77 1.83 15.83
C VAL A 51 2.67 0.84 15.14
N SER A 52 3.93 0.83 15.55
CA SER A 52 4.88 -0.20 15.21
C SER A 52 5.05 -1.10 16.43
N VAL A 53 4.96 -2.39 16.23
CA VAL A 53 5.04 -3.36 17.32
C VAL A 53 6.24 -4.25 17.08
N GLU A 54 7.13 -4.29 18.08
CA GLU A 54 8.21 -5.25 18.06
C GLU A 54 7.64 -6.64 18.40
N THR A 55 8.06 -7.65 17.64
CA THR A 55 7.55 -9.00 17.84
C THR A 55 8.16 -9.63 19.11
N ASP A 56 7.44 -10.59 19.69
CA ASP A 56 7.93 -11.31 20.85
C ASP A 56 9.26 -12.01 20.60
N LEU A 57 9.45 -12.54 19.40
CA LEU A 57 10.72 -13.18 19.03
C LEU A 57 11.88 -12.20 19.02
N THR A 58 11.66 -11.00 18.50
CA THR A 58 12.67 -9.94 18.49
C THR A 58 12.98 -9.49 19.91
N ALA A 59 11.96 -9.29 20.74
CA ALA A 59 12.11 -8.90 22.13
C ALA A 59 12.88 -9.95 22.94
N ALA A 60 12.66 -11.24 22.67
CA ALA A 60 13.34 -12.33 23.35
C ALA A 60 14.85 -12.37 23.08
N ARG A 61 15.32 -11.74 22.00
CA ARG A 61 16.75 -11.64 21.68
C ARG A 61 17.46 -10.49 22.39
N ARG A 62 16.71 -9.57 22.97
CA ARG A 62 17.26 -8.45 23.74
C ARG A 62 17.24 -8.75 25.20
N GLU A 63 18.27 -8.30 25.93
CA GLU A 63 18.24 -8.33 27.37
C GLU A 63 17.30 -7.24 27.89
N GLY A 64 16.38 -7.65 28.73
CA GLY A 64 15.76 -6.74 29.68
C GLY A 64 14.61 -5.89 29.22
N GLY A 65 13.65 -6.37 28.42
CA GLY A 65 12.52 -5.49 28.21
C GLY A 65 11.32 -6.10 27.57
N THR A 66 10.15 -5.70 28.04
CA THR A 66 8.91 -5.87 27.34
C THR A 66 8.80 -4.76 26.30
N PRO A 67 8.70 -5.08 24.99
CA PRO A 67 8.59 -4.03 24.00
C PRO A 67 7.24 -3.31 24.11
N ALA A 68 7.29 -2.00 24.10
CA ALA A 68 6.09 -1.18 23.99
C ALA A 68 5.85 -0.84 22.52
N PRO A 69 4.59 -0.77 22.08
CA PRO A 69 4.28 -0.26 20.75
C PRO A 69 4.82 1.16 20.59
N SER A 70 5.40 1.45 19.44
CA SER A 70 5.90 2.78 19.13
C SER A 70 5.14 3.34 17.91
N ARG A 71 5.25 4.65 17.72
CA ARG A 71 4.63 5.29 16.58
C ARG A 71 5.29 4.82 15.29
N ALA A 72 4.48 4.46 14.29
CA ALA A 72 4.96 4.01 13.00
C ALA A 72 5.24 5.21 12.09
N GLU A 73 6.38 5.85 12.24
CA GLU A 73 6.70 7.09 11.53
C GLU A 73 6.71 6.93 10.01
N GLU A 74 7.31 5.84 9.52
CA GLU A 74 7.37 5.58 8.07
C GLU A 74 6.01 5.27 7.47
N ARG A 75 5.07 4.87 8.30
CA ARG A 75 3.72 4.54 7.91
C ARG A 75 2.97 5.73 7.32
N SER A 76 3.35 6.95 7.68
CA SER A 76 2.69 8.17 7.17
C SER A 76 2.74 8.29 5.66
N ALA A 77 3.71 7.66 4.99
CA ALA A 77 3.82 7.66 3.54
C ALA A 77 2.92 6.61 2.87
N LEU A 78 2.43 5.62 3.61
CA LEU A 78 1.59 4.57 3.05
C LEU A 78 0.18 5.08 2.80
N VAL A 79 -0.31 4.90 1.58
CA VAL A 79 -1.66 5.31 1.16
C VAL A 79 -2.61 4.12 1.14
N GLY A 80 -2.17 3.00 0.58
CA GLY A 80 -2.99 1.83 0.45
C GLY A 80 -2.31 0.74 -0.37
N TYR A 81 -3.09 -0.26 -0.73
CA TYR A 81 -2.59 -1.38 -1.52
C TYR A 81 -3.62 -1.82 -2.56
N TYR A 82 -3.11 -2.46 -3.61
CA TYR A 82 -3.91 -3.18 -4.59
C TYR A 82 -3.32 -4.56 -4.79
N LEU A 83 -4.15 -5.57 -4.70
CA LEU A 83 -3.76 -6.95 -5.05
C LEU A 83 -4.31 -7.25 -6.43
N LEU A 84 -3.41 -7.54 -7.37
CA LEU A 84 -3.75 -7.81 -8.76
C LEU A 84 -3.45 -9.25 -9.11
N ASP A 85 -4.21 -9.80 -10.04
CA ASP A 85 -3.89 -11.05 -10.72
C ASP A 85 -3.73 -10.75 -12.20
N CYS A 86 -2.51 -10.70 -12.66
CA CYS A 86 -2.17 -10.35 -14.04
C CYS A 86 -1.18 -11.33 -14.64
N PRO A 87 -1.11 -11.41 -15.99
CA PRO A 87 -0.27 -12.41 -16.64
C PRO A 87 1.22 -12.28 -16.35
N THR A 88 1.74 -11.07 -16.24
CA THR A 88 3.16 -10.81 -16.04
C THR A 88 3.41 -9.69 -15.05
N ARG A 89 4.64 -9.64 -14.52
CA ARG A 89 5.06 -8.52 -13.67
C ARG A 89 5.07 -7.20 -14.45
N ASP A 90 5.42 -7.24 -15.74
CA ASP A 90 5.42 -6.02 -16.56
C ASP A 90 4.03 -5.42 -16.68
N ASP A 91 2.99 -6.23 -16.74
CA ASP A 91 1.61 -5.75 -16.71
C ASP A 91 1.33 -5.01 -15.41
N ALA A 92 1.75 -5.57 -14.27
CA ALA A 92 1.59 -4.92 -12.97
C ALA A 92 2.34 -3.59 -12.89
N VAL A 93 3.53 -3.51 -13.46
CA VAL A 93 4.31 -2.27 -13.53
C VAL A 93 3.57 -1.20 -14.34
N ARG A 94 2.94 -1.60 -15.45
CA ARG A 94 2.14 -0.66 -16.25
C ARG A 94 0.95 -0.13 -15.45
N TYR A 95 0.25 -0.98 -14.72
CA TYR A 95 -0.84 -0.54 -13.84
C TYR A 95 -0.31 0.39 -12.73
N ALA A 96 0.82 0.06 -12.14
CA ALA A 96 1.42 0.89 -11.11
C ALA A 96 1.72 2.31 -11.60
N ARG A 97 2.23 2.45 -12.82
CA ARG A 97 2.54 3.76 -13.41
C ARG A 97 1.30 4.62 -13.63
N ARG A 98 0.14 4.01 -13.77
CA ARG A 98 -1.11 4.72 -14.03
C ARG A 98 -1.81 5.19 -12.76
N ALA A 99 -1.33 4.78 -11.60
CA ALA A 99 -1.94 5.18 -10.33
C ALA A 99 -1.94 6.71 -10.20
N PRO A 100 -3.08 7.31 -9.81
CA PRO A 100 -3.18 8.76 -9.66
C PRO A 100 -2.56 9.23 -8.34
N LEU A 101 -1.26 9.02 -8.21
CA LEU A 101 -0.50 9.20 -6.98
C LEU A 101 0.73 10.03 -7.25
N TYR A 102 1.00 10.99 -6.37
CA TYR A 102 2.28 11.67 -6.34
C TYR A 102 3.18 10.96 -5.33
N GLY A 103 4.05 10.09 -5.84
CA GLY A 103 4.89 9.27 -5.00
C GLY A 103 5.42 8.07 -5.76
N SER A 104 5.45 6.94 -5.11
CA SER A 104 5.95 5.70 -5.69
C SER A 104 5.02 4.54 -5.40
N VAL A 105 5.09 3.53 -6.25
CA VAL A 105 4.35 2.28 -6.06
C VAL A 105 5.37 1.15 -6.01
N GLU A 106 5.37 0.41 -4.92
CA GLU A 106 6.17 -0.81 -4.80
C GLU A 106 5.40 -1.97 -5.42
N VAL A 107 6.10 -2.77 -6.19
CA VAL A 107 5.53 -3.94 -6.85
C VAL A 107 6.11 -5.18 -6.19
N HIS A 108 5.27 -5.92 -5.48
CA HIS A 108 5.68 -7.10 -4.73
C HIS A 108 4.96 -8.34 -5.24
N GLU A 109 5.70 -9.41 -5.44
CA GLU A 109 5.13 -10.72 -5.73
C GLU A 109 5.01 -11.50 -4.43
N PRO A 110 3.76 -11.77 -3.94
CA PRO A 110 3.61 -12.56 -2.73
C PRO A 110 4.17 -13.97 -2.89
N ALA A 111 4.82 -14.45 -1.86
CA ALA A 111 5.31 -15.83 -1.86
C ALA A 111 4.15 -16.80 -1.91
N GLN A 112 4.32 -17.88 -2.66
CA GLN A 112 3.36 -18.98 -2.69
C GLN A 112 3.85 -20.08 -1.76
N TYR A 113 2.97 -20.47 -0.85
CA TYR A 113 3.24 -21.54 0.11
C TYR A 113 2.43 -22.77 -0.20
#